data_6409301b75600722a5fbe3c34df6577c
#
_entry.id   6409301b75600722a5fbe3c34df6577c
#
_cell.length_a   1.000
_cell.length_b   1.000
_cell.length_c   1.000
_cell.angle_alpha   90.00
_cell.angle_beta   90.00
_cell.angle_gamma   90.00
#
_symmetry.space_group_name_H-M   'P 1'
#
loop_
_entity.id
_entity.type
_entity.pdbx_description
1 polymer ?
#
loop_
_entity_poly.entity_id
_entity_poly.type
_entity_poly.pdbx_seq_one_letter_code
_entity_poly.pdbx_strand_id
1 'polypeptide(L)'
;MRRLLVCILIGLMFVVGSSQEVDLPADFRQHTLTQFNANLLNATYTSDWNNPNSFSIWTRWQWQSVDGDPTTIFANYSHQINTTSSVALGFLQHNTGVFLNVGAHLTYVHTFLLDDGVELLAGINLFAFQESLADDRFVPDPDLDVPQLESNKDFILQFSPAVRLNVNQFSVGLAFENGFGFNLSDSGNGPENFQIFTGTLSNDFNVGLFPTWGASFVRPLVYVKSIPNGDTQFGLNTLLSTPKFWAQGGYNSFYGASGGVGVTFARVFSIGGLMEFGGDSELSDGESTFELVASYQFGATDNRNKVVGFDVEKDDALAQERMAEEARLQRLEKQEAQEAEQLRRQQLTEEQRVRDSIAQAELEASRLQQQRDSIAQLRKKQQQDSIAQVLEQKKRDSITAIQQQEVELRPNERYEEVASEDGLEPGFYLIANVFGTKKYYESFMLTLKQKGLDPKSFYRNVNKYNYVYLERYNTMEEARKARDSQFNGRYTDKIWIFRVRGK
;
A
#
# COMPACT_ATOMS: atom_id res chain seq x y z
N MET A 1 -20.97 -15.12 43.59
CA MET A 1 -20.11 -14.41 42.61
C MET A 1 -18.90 -13.70 43.23
N ARG A 2 -18.98 -12.83 44.24
CA ARG A 2 -17.81 -12.13 44.83
C ARG A 2 -16.67 -13.06 45.29
N ARG A 3 -16.95 -14.25 45.85
CA ARG A 3 -15.93 -15.19 46.33
C ARG A 3 -15.21 -15.95 45.17
N LEU A 4 -15.87 -16.15 44.03
CA LEU A 4 -15.29 -16.77 42.85
C LEU A 4 -14.30 -15.83 42.14
N LEU A 5 -14.63 -14.54 42.10
CA LEU A 5 -13.76 -13.48 41.53
C LEU A 5 -12.45 -13.32 42.33
N VAL A 6 -12.52 -13.42 43.65
CA VAL A 6 -11.32 -13.34 44.53
C VAL A 6 -10.43 -14.58 44.35
N CYS A 7 -11.00 -15.76 44.17
CA CYS A 7 -10.21 -16.99 43.92
C CYS A 7 -9.52 -16.97 42.52
N ILE A 8 -10.15 -16.38 41.52
CA ILE A 8 -9.53 -16.20 40.18
C ILE A 8 -8.38 -15.18 40.24
N LEU A 9 -8.57 -14.09 40.99
CA LEU A 9 -7.52 -13.07 41.18
C LEU A 9 -6.31 -13.61 41.97
N ILE A 10 -6.53 -14.47 42.95
CA ILE A 10 -5.44 -15.09 43.74
C ILE A 10 -4.74 -16.19 42.96
N GLY A 11 -5.44 -16.91 42.06
CA GLY A 11 -4.84 -17.93 41.20
C GLY A 11 -3.89 -17.38 40.13
N LEU A 12 -4.03 -16.12 39.77
CA LEU A 12 -3.16 -15.41 38.80
C LEU A 12 -1.84 -14.90 39.42
N MET A 13 -1.65 -14.96 40.73
CA MET A 13 -0.46 -14.46 41.42
C MET A 13 0.69 -15.48 41.60
N PHE A 14 0.55 -16.70 41.11
CA PHE A 14 1.58 -17.75 41.28
C PHE A 14 2.22 -18.16 39.94
N VAL A 15 2.75 -17.20 39.18
CA VAL A 15 3.73 -17.51 38.16
C VAL A 15 5.08 -17.01 38.64
N VAL A 16 5.88 -17.94 39.20
CA VAL A 16 7.25 -17.66 39.61
C VAL A 16 8.12 -17.60 38.39
N GLY A 17 8.65 -16.43 38.09
CA GLY A 17 9.60 -16.21 37.01
C GLY A 17 10.94 -16.84 37.30
N SER A 18 11.47 -17.61 36.38
CA SER A 18 12.88 -17.96 36.28
C SER A 18 13.49 -17.08 35.16
N SER A 19 14.44 -16.23 35.58
CA SER A 19 15.24 -15.41 34.68
C SER A 19 16.11 -16.33 33.81
N GLN A 20 15.92 -16.34 32.52
CA GLN A 20 16.84 -16.82 31.51
C GLN A 20 17.11 -15.71 30.51
N GLU A 21 18.27 -15.74 29.88
CA GLU A 21 18.64 -14.81 28.82
C GLU A 21 17.48 -14.62 27.83
N VAL A 22 17.10 -13.37 27.64
CA VAL A 22 15.91 -12.99 26.88
C VAL A 22 16.25 -13.12 25.40
N ASP A 23 16.00 -14.27 24.81
CA ASP A 23 15.76 -14.36 23.38
C ASP A 23 14.45 -13.61 23.13
N LEU A 24 14.54 -12.44 22.50
CA LEU A 24 13.36 -11.69 22.08
C LEU A 24 12.64 -12.54 21.03
N PRO A 25 11.44 -13.02 21.30
CA PRO A 25 10.65 -13.62 20.25
C PRO A 25 10.47 -12.59 19.13
N ALA A 26 10.57 -13.02 17.88
CA ALA A 26 10.24 -12.22 16.71
C ALA A 26 8.74 -11.88 16.74
N ASP A 27 8.35 -11.04 17.66
CA ASP A 27 6.95 -10.62 17.86
C ASP A 27 6.70 -9.32 17.14
N PHE A 28 6.12 -9.41 15.94
CA PHE A 28 5.73 -8.26 15.14
C PHE A 28 4.53 -7.50 15.71
N ARG A 29 3.97 -7.93 16.85
CA ARG A 29 2.86 -7.31 17.55
C ARG A 29 3.28 -6.48 18.75
N GLN A 30 4.53 -6.14 18.84
CA GLN A 30 5.04 -5.18 19.82
C GLN A 30 4.56 -3.78 19.46
N HIS A 31 3.53 -3.28 20.14
CA HIS A 31 2.88 -2.01 19.81
C HIS A 31 2.17 -1.40 21.02
N THR A 32 1.85 -0.15 20.91
CA THR A 32 1.23 0.65 21.98
C THR A 32 -0.28 0.45 22.12
N LEU A 33 -0.90 -0.47 21.38
CA LEU A 33 -2.34 -0.74 21.42
C LEU A 33 -3.21 0.47 21.14
N THR A 34 -2.94 1.13 20.02
CA THR A 34 -3.80 2.23 19.56
C THR A 34 -5.16 1.70 19.09
N GLN A 35 -6.15 2.57 19.05
CA GLN A 35 -7.46 2.24 18.47
C GLN A 35 -7.41 1.76 17.01
N PHE A 36 -6.27 1.93 16.30
CA PHE A 36 -6.11 1.62 14.89
C PHE A 36 -5.37 0.30 14.63
N ASN A 37 -4.64 -0.23 15.61
CA ASN A 37 -3.83 -1.44 15.46
C ASN A 37 -4.09 -2.50 16.55
N ALA A 38 -5.00 -2.24 17.50
CA ALA A 38 -5.30 -3.18 18.58
C ALA A 38 -5.78 -4.56 18.09
N ASN A 39 -6.32 -4.64 16.87
CA ASN A 39 -6.72 -5.90 16.23
C ASN A 39 -5.53 -6.82 15.89
N LEU A 40 -4.31 -6.31 15.80
CA LEU A 40 -3.10 -7.15 15.68
C LEU A 40 -2.90 -8.00 16.93
N LEU A 41 -3.14 -7.41 18.11
CA LEU A 41 -3.00 -8.11 19.38
C LEU A 41 -4.18 -9.05 19.64
N ASN A 42 -5.38 -8.56 19.43
CA ASN A 42 -6.60 -9.31 19.71
C ASN A 42 -7.60 -9.08 18.58
N ALA A 43 -7.89 -10.14 17.82
CA ALA A 43 -8.78 -10.12 16.66
C ALA A 43 -10.12 -9.43 16.94
N THR A 44 -10.66 -9.55 18.16
CA THR A 44 -11.97 -9.01 18.53
C THR A 44 -12.07 -7.50 18.49
N TYR A 45 -10.94 -6.78 18.49
CA TYR A 45 -10.93 -5.32 18.27
C TYR A 45 -11.29 -4.90 16.85
N THR A 46 -11.34 -5.83 15.89
CA THR A 46 -11.91 -5.57 14.56
C THR A 46 -13.40 -5.21 14.61
N SER A 47 -14.10 -5.68 15.64
CA SER A 47 -15.51 -5.32 15.95
C SER A 47 -15.61 -4.20 16.97
N ASP A 48 -14.56 -3.41 17.20
CA ASP A 48 -14.65 -2.28 18.13
C ASP A 48 -15.60 -1.22 17.55
N TRP A 49 -16.58 -0.82 18.35
CA TRP A 49 -17.57 0.18 18.01
C TRP A 49 -16.96 1.52 17.58
N ASN A 50 -15.75 1.82 18.03
CA ASN A 50 -15.06 3.07 17.73
C ASN A 50 -14.48 3.13 16.32
N ASN A 51 -14.31 1.99 15.63
CA ASN A 51 -13.67 1.92 14.31
C ASN A 51 -14.23 0.80 13.41
N PRO A 52 -15.57 0.72 13.21
CA PRO A 52 -16.20 -0.48 12.62
C PRO A 52 -15.93 -0.68 11.11
N ASN A 53 -15.78 0.40 10.37
CA ASN A 53 -15.52 0.36 8.92
C ASN A 53 -14.42 1.36 8.60
N SER A 54 -13.19 0.89 8.48
CA SER A 54 -12.06 1.79 8.31
C SER A 54 -10.94 1.16 7.50
N PHE A 55 -10.16 2.03 6.88
CA PHE A 55 -8.84 1.71 6.38
C PHE A 55 -7.81 2.44 7.24
N SER A 56 -6.83 1.75 7.76
CA SER A 56 -5.77 2.33 8.56
C SER A 56 -4.40 1.88 8.07
N ILE A 57 -3.45 2.77 8.19
CA ILE A 57 -2.02 2.48 8.02
C ILE A 57 -1.35 2.88 9.32
N TRP A 58 -0.59 1.95 9.87
CA TRP A 58 0.22 2.16 11.04
C TRP A 58 1.65 1.73 10.72
N THR A 59 2.62 2.52 11.16
CA THR A 59 4.04 2.22 10.99
C THR A 59 4.79 2.54 12.27
N ARG A 60 5.77 1.70 12.60
CA ARG A 60 6.58 1.79 13.81
C ARG A 60 8.05 1.66 13.42
N TRP A 61 8.84 2.63 13.85
CA TRP A 61 10.30 2.62 13.76
C TRP A 61 10.87 2.43 15.15
N GLN A 62 11.51 1.32 15.36
CA GLN A 62 12.00 0.89 16.65
C GLN A 62 13.53 0.88 16.63
N TRP A 63 14.15 1.47 17.64
CA TRP A 63 15.60 1.43 17.88
C TRP A 63 16.43 1.71 16.62
N GLN A 64 16.37 2.92 16.13
CA GLN A 64 16.96 3.33 14.85
C GLN A 64 18.49 3.28 14.82
N SER A 65 19.16 3.18 15.97
CA SER A 65 20.61 2.96 16.06
C SER A 65 21.01 1.50 15.96
N VAL A 66 20.07 0.57 16.12
CA VAL A 66 20.33 -0.87 15.97
C VAL A 66 20.49 -1.17 14.49
N ASP A 67 21.60 -1.83 14.14
CA ASP A 67 21.85 -2.26 12.76
C ASP A 67 20.71 -3.18 12.27
N GLY A 68 20.13 -2.85 11.13
CA GLY A 68 18.98 -3.55 10.56
C GLY A 68 17.64 -2.80 10.62
N ASP A 69 17.58 -1.63 11.27
CA ASP A 69 16.41 -0.71 11.32
C ASP A 69 15.07 -1.44 11.56
N PRO A 70 14.80 -2.00 12.75
CA PRO A 70 13.55 -2.69 13.03
C PRO A 70 12.34 -1.80 12.74
N THR A 71 11.56 -2.19 11.76
CA THR A 71 10.42 -1.39 11.27
C THR A 71 9.22 -2.27 11.02
N THR A 72 8.06 -1.84 11.47
CA THR A 72 6.79 -2.49 11.19
C THR A 72 5.92 -1.57 10.35
N ILE A 73 5.32 -2.09 9.29
CA ILE A 73 4.30 -1.42 8.49
C ILE A 73 3.07 -2.31 8.46
N PHE A 74 1.95 -1.77 8.87
CA PHE A 74 0.67 -2.46 8.89
C PHE A 74 -0.38 -1.62 8.20
N ALA A 75 -1.00 -2.16 7.16
CA ALA A 75 -2.15 -1.59 6.50
C ALA A 75 -3.34 -2.52 6.69
N ASN A 76 -4.46 -2.00 7.16
CA ASN A 76 -5.62 -2.79 7.53
C ASN A 76 -6.92 -2.15 7.03
N TYR A 77 -7.74 -2.95 6.39
CA TYR A 77 -9.13 -2.62 6.07
C TYR A 77 -10.05 -3.48 6.92
N SER A 78 -10.86 -2.85 7.78
CA SER A 78 -11.89 -3.51 8.57
C SER A 78 -13.29 -3.16 8.05
N HIS A 79 -14.18 -4.15 8.06
CA HIS A 79 -15.54 -4.02 7.58
C HIS A 79 -16.52 -4.81 8.43
N GLN A 80 -17.54 -4.14 8.91
CA GLN A 80 -18.66 -4.78 9.59
C GLN A 80 -19.64 -5.31 8.55
N ILE A 81 -19.68 -6.65 8.37
CA ILE A 81 -20.56 -7.32 7.40
C ILE A 81 -22.03 -7.17 7.82
N ASN A 82 -22.30 -7.33 9.11
CA ASN A 82 -23.62 -7.21 9.72
C ASN A 82 -23.47 -6.84 11.20
N THR A 83 -24.56 -6.77 11.95
CA THR A 83 -24.57 -6.38 13.36
C THR A 83 -23.76 -7.31 14.28
N THR A 84 -23.47 -8.54 13.85
CA THR A 84 -22.79 -9.55 14.66
C THR A 84 -21.47 -10.04 14.06
N SER A 85 -21.11 -9.63 12.84
CA SER A 85 -19.93 -10.17 12.16
C SER A 85 -19.09 -9.08 11.52
N SER A 86 -17.80 -9.12 11.77
CA SER A 86 -16.81 -8.22 11.18
C SER A 86 -15.65 -9.00 10.58
N VAL A 87 -15.07 -8.46 9.53
CA VAL A 87 -13.86 -8.96 8.90
C VAL A 87 -12.81 -7.86 8.81
N ALA A 88 -11.56 -8.25 8.74
CA ALA A 88 -10.49 -7.35 8.33
C ALA A 88 -9.53 -8.07 7.39
N LEU A 89 -8.96 -7.30 6.47
CA LEU A 89 -7.93 -7.75 5.54
C LEU A 89 -6.82 -6.72 5.56
N GLY A 90 -5.58 -7.14 5.62
CA GLY A 90 -4.47 -6.22 5.66
C GLY A 90 -3.17 -6.78 5.13
N PHE A 91 -2.20 -5.88 5.07
CA PHE A 91 -0.83 -6.14 4.72
C PHE A 91 0.04 -5.88 5.95
N LEU A 92 1.00 -6.76 6.19
CA LEU A 92 1.99 -6.63 7.25
C LEU A 92 3.39 -6.79 6.65
N GLN A 93 4.25 -5.85 6.96
CA GLN A 93 5.68 -5.97 6.81
C GLN A 93 6.33 -5.73 8.17
N HIS A 94 7.11 -6.68 8.63
CA HIS A 94 7.83 -6.56 9.90
C HIS A 94 9.30 -6.93 9.70
N ASN A 95 10.17 -5.96 9.88
CA ASN A 95 11.60 -6.13 9.91
C ASN A 95 12.03 -6.19 11.38
N THR A 96 12.57 -7.31 11.82
CA THR A 96 13.12 -7.50 13.18
C THR A 96 14.57 -7.04 13.31
N GLY A 97 15.18 -6.54 12.22
CA GLY A 97 16.60 -6.32 12.10
C GLY A 97 17.33 -7.53 11.49
N VAL A 98 16.96 -8.75 11.84
CA VAL A 98 17.51 -9.99 11.29
C VAL A 98 16.61 -10.59 10.23
N PHE A 99 15.32 -10.71 10.51
CA PHE A 99 14.32 -11.28 9.62
C PHE A 99 13.38 -10.22 9.10
N LEU A 100 13.02 -10.34 7.83
CA LEU A 100 11.97 -9.56 7.16
C LEU A 100 10.78 -10.48 6.89
N ASN A 101 9.69 -10.23 7.59
CA ASN A 101 8.41 -10.88 7.42
C ASN A 101 7.50 -9.99 6.57
N VAL A 102 7.05 -10.48 5.41
CA VAL A 102 6.15 -9.75 4.51
C VAL A 102 4.96 -10.61 4.17
N GLY A 103 3.77 -10.12 4.41
CA GLY A 103 2.58 -10.90 4.16
C GLY A 103 1.26 -10.18 4.29
N ALA A 104 0.21 -10.98 4.38
CA ALA A 104 -1.15 -10.51 4.55
C ALA A 104 -1.75 -11.06 5.84
N HIS A 105 -2.75 -10.38 6.35
CA HIS A 105 -3.55 -10.90 7.44
C HIS A 105 -5.04 -10.85 7.09
N LEU A 106 -5.76 -11.81 7.60
CA LEU A 106 -7.21 -11.90 7.52
C LEU A 106 -7.77 -12.10 8.92
N THR A 107 -8.76 -11.30 9.29
CA THR A 107 -9.45 -11.41 10.57
C THR A 107 -10.93 -11.69 10.36
N TYR A 108 -11.49 -12.57 11.16
CA TYR A 108 -12.92 -12.74 11.30
C TYR A 108 -13.31 -12.66 12.75
N VAL A 109 -14.41 -11.95 13.05
CA VAL A 109 -14.97 -11.83 14.39
C VAL A 109 -16.48 -12.06 14.33
N HIS A 110 -16.97 -12.82 15.29
CA HIS A 110 -18.39 -13.00 15.52
C HIS A 110 -18.78 -12.58 16.94
N THR A 111 -19.86 -11.79 17.04
CA THR A 111 -20.42 -11.31 18.31
C THR A 111 -21.67 -12.11 18.66
N PHE A 112 -21.64 -12.78 19.77
CA PHE A 112 -22.78 -13.45 20.39
C PHE A 112 -23.44 -12.50 21.38
N LEU A 113 -24.66 -12.11 21.12
CA LEU A 113 -25.47 -11.32 22.02
C LEU A 113 -26.02 -12.25 23.09
N LEU A 114 -25.53 -12.14 24.33
CA LEU A 114 -25.91 -13.03 25.43
C LEU A 114 -27.08 -12.47 26.25
N ASP A 115 -27.10 -11.15 26.48
CA ASP A 115 -28.15 -10.43 27.23
C ASP A 115 -28.06 -8.94 26.86
N ASP A 116 -28.99 -8.12 27.34
CA ASP A 116 -28.92 -6.67 27.15
C ASP A 116 -27.61 -6.12 27.75
N GLY A 117 -26.77 -5.53 26.87
CA GLY A 117 -25.46 -5.02 27.24
C GLY A 117 -24.39 -6.08 27.54
N VAL A 118 -24.66 -7.37 27.27
CA VAL A 118 -23.67 -8.46 27.45
C VAL A 118 -23.39 -9.14 26.12
N GLU A 119 -22.19 -8.99 25.63
CA GLU A 119 -21.74 -9.52 24.34
C GLU A 119 -20.47 -10.37 24.51
N LEU A 120 -20.45 -11.53 23.91
CA LEU A 120 -19.25 -12.35 23.77
C LEU A 120 -18.77 -12.28 22.34
N LEU A 121 -17.58 -11.74 22.14
CA LEU A 121 -16.91 -11.69 20.85
C LEU A 121 -15.91 -12.84 20.75
N ALA A 122 -15.97 -13.60 19.69
CA ALA A 122 -14.96 -14.59 19.34
C ALA A 122 -14.36 -14.22 17.98
N GLY A 123 -13.05 -14.21 17.91
CA GLY A 123 -12.32 -13.80 16.71
C GLY A 123 -11.07 -14.62 16.48
N ILE A 124 -10.59 -14.58 15.26
CA ILE A 124 -9.36 -15.23 14.85
C ILE A 124 -8.61 -14.34 13.85
N ASN A 125 -7.31 -14.15 14.06
CA ASN A 125 -6.39 -13.62 13.07
C ASN A 125 -5.69 -14.79 12.36
N LEU A 126 -5.65 -14.72 11.05
CA LEU A 126 -4.81 -15.54 10.19
C LEU A 126 -3.76 -14.64 9.57
N PHE A 127 -2.50 -14.92 9.84
CA PHE A 127 -1.35 -14.29 9.20
C PHE A 127 -0.74 -15.26 8.19
N ALA A 128 -0.46 -14.78 7.00
CA ALA A 128 0.20 -15.53 5.95
C ALA A 128 1.37 -14.67 5.44
N PHE A 129 2.59 -15.04 5.76
CA PHE A 129 3.76 -14.24 5.45
C PHE A 129 4.93 -15.07 4.96
N GLN A 130 5.77 -14.45 4.17
CA GLN A 130 7.06 -14.95 3.77
C GLN A 130 8.12 -14.37 4.72
N GLU A 131 8.88 -15.24 5.34
CA GLU A 131 10.06 -14.89 6.13
C GLU A 131 11.31 -14.97 5.27
N SER A 132 12.18 -13.97 5.37
CA SER A 132 13.47 -13.92 4.70
C SER A 132 14.47 -13.15 5.57
N LEU A 133 15.77 -13.30 5.33
CA LEU A 133 16.74 -12.41 5.96
C LEU A 133 16.50 -10.95 5.54
N ALA A 134 16.62 -10.04 6.49
CA ALA A 134 16.44 -8.61 6.25
C ALA A 134 17.61 -8.02 5.44
N ASP A 135 18.81 -8.55 5.61
CA ASP A 135 20.04 -8.09 4.94
C ASP A 135 20.93 -9.28 4.58
N ASP A 136 21.57 -9.23 3.41
CA ASP A 136 22.53 -10.23 2.93
C ASP A 136 23.77 -10.35 3.83
N ARG A 137 24.02 -9.38 4.71
CA ARG A 137 25.10 -9.41 5.71
C ARG A 137 24.89 -10.48 6.79
N PHE A 138 23.65 -10.92 7.00
CA PHE A 138 23.31 -12.00 7.93
C PHE A 138 23.44 -13.41 7.32
N VAL A 139 24.03 -13.52 6.12
CA VAL A 139 24.34 -14.85 5.57
C VAL A 139 25.40 -15.51 6.46
N PRO A 140 25.10 -16.64 7.05
CA PRO A 140 26.05 -17.31 7.95
C PRO A 140 27.32 -17.70 7.20
N ASP A 141 28.46 -17.63 7.89
CA ASP A 141 29.69 -18.24 7.42
C ASP A 141 29.40 -19.74 7.17
N PRO A 142 29.65 -20.27 5.96
CA PRO A 142 29.36 -21.67 5.64
C PRO A 142 30.04 -22.69 6.57
N ASP A 143 31.04 -22.26 7.35
CA ASP A 143 31.71 -23.10 8.37
C ASP A 143 31.03 -23.07 9.76
N LEU A 144 30.01 -22.18 9.94
CA LEU A 144 29.19 -22.11 11.14
C LEU A 144 27.82 -22.77 10.86
N ASP A 145 27.65 -23.97 11.41
CA ASP A 145 26.34 -24.64 11.38
C ASP A 145 25.36 -23.92 12.33
N VAL A 146 24.72 -22.89 11.85
CA VAL A 146 23.67 -22.13 12.56
C VAL A 146 22.33 -22.36 11.84
N PRO A 147 21.62 -23.45 12.19
CA PRO A 147 20.38 -23.86 11.49
C PRO A 147 19.30 -22.78 11.48
N GLN A 148 19.35 -21.84 12.42
CA GLN A 148 18.38 -20.74 12.55
C GLN A 148 18.60 -19.61 11.54
N LEU A 149 19.76 -19.57 10.88
CA LEU A 149 20.10 -18.55 9.89
C LEU A 149 20.14 -19.10 8.45
N GLU A 150 19.82 -20.36 8.24
CA GLU A 150 19.57 -20.89 6.90
C GLU A 150 18.31 -20.21 6.34
N SER A 151 18.56 -19.12 5.65
CA SER A 151 17.54 -18.29 5.03
C SER A 151 16.85 -19.04 3.90
N ASN A 152 15.99 -19.92 4.27
CA ASN A 152 14.97 -20.38 3.38
C ASN A 152 13.86 -19.32 3.36
N LYS A 153 13.34 -18.99 2.19
CA LYS A 153 12.17 -18.12 2.05
C LYS A 153 10.95 -18.89 2.53
N ASP A 154 10.80 -18.99 3.83
CA ASP A 154 9.75 -19.77 4.45
C ASP A 154 8.41 -19.07 4.31
N PHE A 155 7.39 -19.82 3.91
CA PHE A 155 6.02 -19.35 3.91
C PHE A 155 5.30 -19.88 5.15
N ILE A 156 4.97 -18.94 6.06
CA ILE A 156 4.40 -19.23 7.36
C ILE A 156 2.93 -18.84 7.41
N LEU A 157 2.10 -19.78 7.87
CA LEU A 157 0.72 -19.52 8.27
C LEU A 157 0.60 -19.54 9.77
N GLN A 158 0.01 -18.49 10.36
CA GLN A 158 -0.10 -18.35 11.80
C GLN A 158 -1.53 -17.96 12.19
N PHE A 159 -2.09 -18.66 13.15
CA PHE A 159 -3.44 -18.48 13.67
C PHE A 159 -3.39 -17.95 15.11
N SER A 160 -4.13 -16.87 15.36
CA SER A 160 -4.21 -16.24 16.68
C SER A 160 -5.68 -16.07 17.08
N PRO A 161 -6.27 -17.05 17.78
CA PRO A 161 -7.63 -16.94 18.28
C PRO A 161 -7.71 -15.98 19.45
N ALA A 162 -8.85 -15.31 19.59
CA ALA A 162 -9.12 -14.38 20.68
C ALA A 162 -10.59 -14.38 21.05
N VAL A 163 -10.86 -14.06 22.30
CA VAL A 163 -12.20 -13.86 22.84
C VAL A 163 -12.26 -12.58 23.67
N ARG A 164 -13.41 -11.92 23.68
CA ARG A 164 -13.66 -10.74 24.51
C ARG A 164 -15.10 -10.73 24.99
N LEU A 165 -15.28 -10.54 26.28
CA LEU A 165 -16.57 -10.36 26.92
C LEU A 165 -16.76 -8.87 27.22
N ASN A 166 -17.78 -8.27 26.63
CA ASN A 166 -18.24 -6.92 26.93
C ASN A 166 -19.45 -6.99 27.86
N VAL A 167 -19.43 -6.21 28.91
CA VAL A 167 -20.56 -5.99 29.82
C VAL A 167 -20.77 -4.49 29.92
N ASN A 168 -21.69 -3.98 29.15
CA ASN A 168 -21.88 -2.55 28.92
C ASN A 168 -20.58 -1.91 28.38
N GLN A 169 -19.98 -0.98 29.13
CA GLN A 169 -18.71 -0.33 28.78
C GLN A 169 -17.47 -1.11 29.23
N PHE A 170 -17.65 -2.10 30.09
CA PHE A 170 -16.55 -2.90 30.61
C PHE A 170 -16.23 -4.05 29.69
N SER A 171 -14.94 -4.29 29.45
CA SER A 171 -14.47 -5.30 28.53
C SER A 171 -13.34 -6.12 29.14
N VAL A 172 -13.43 -7.44 29.01
CA VAL A 172 -12.38 -8.40 29.37
C VAL A 172 -12.03 -9.20 28.12
N GLY A 173 -10.78 -9.22 27.71
CA GLY A 173 -10.32 -9.94 26.54
C GLY A 173 -9.19 -10.91 26.85
N LEU A 174 -9.16 -12.00 26.09
CA LEU A 174 -8.05 -12.96 26.05
C LEU A 174 -7.67 -13.18 24.59
N ALA A 175 -6.38 -13.17 24.29
CA ALA A 175 -5.85 -13.52 23.00
C ALA A 175 -4.74 -14.57 23.16
N PHE A 176 -4.70 -15.49 22.24
CA PHE A 176 -3.66 -16.50 22.13
C PHE A 176 -2.87 -16.20 20.87
N GLU A 177 -1.85 -15.37 21.01
CA GLU A 177 -0.98 -14.95 19.91
C GLU A 177 -0.07 -16.13 19.52
N ASN A 178 0.16 -16.29 18.22
CA ASN A 178 0.93 -17.42 17.69
C ASN A 178 0.41 -18.78 18.14
N GLY A 179 -0.90 -18.91 18.31
CA GLY A 179 -1.52 -20.11 18.87
C GLY A 179 -1.19 -21.38 18.08
N PHE A 180 -1.23 -21.26 16.75
CA PHE A 180 -0.90 -22.35 15.82
C PHE A 180 -0.13 -21.77 14.64
N GLY A 181 1.06 -22.29 14.36
CA GLY A 181 1.89 -21.90 13.23
C GLY A 181 2.23 -23.11 12.35
N PHE A 182 2.26 -22.89 11.05
CA PHE A 182 2.58 -23.89 10.05
C PHE A 182 3.59 -23.30 9.08
N ASN A 183 4.76 -23.95 8.96
CA ASN A 183 5.69 -23.67 7.88
C ASN A 183 5.27 -24.52 6.66
N LEU A 184 4.89 -23.88 5.57
CA LEU A 184 4.47 -24.56 4.35
C LEU A 184 5.63 -24.84 3.37
N SER A 185 6.79 -24.26 3.62
CA SER A 185 7.99 -24.44 2.78
C SER A 185 8.84 -25.63 3.22
N ASP A 186 8.87 -25.90 4.52
CA ASP A 186 9.57 -27.05 5.10
C ASP A 186 8.60 -27.95 5.88
N SER A 187 8.50 -29.19 5.46
CA SER A 187 7.62 -30.18 6.11
C SER A 187 8.20 -30.77 7.38
N GLY A 188 9.42 -30.44 7.77
CA GLY A 188 10.16 -31.05 8.87
C GLY A 188 10.19 -30.26 10.17
N ASN A 189 10.25 -28.94 10.08
CA ASN A 189 10.35 -28.06 11.24
C ASN A 189 9.24 -27.02 11.17
N GLY A 190 8.22 -27.12 12.04
CA GLY A 190 7.31 -26.02 12.26
C GLY A 190 8.08 -24.82 12.82
N PRO A 191 7.63 -23.56 12.57
CA PRO A 191 8.24 -22.41 13.20
C PRO A 191 8.25 -22.64 14.71
N GLU A 192 9.32 -22.27 15.39
CA GLU A 192 9.32 -22.22 16.86
C GLU A 192 8.22 -21.25 17.29
N ASN A 193 7.06 -21.80 17.65
CA ASN A 193 5.91 -21.03 18.03
C ASN A 193 6.02 -20.57 19.47
N PHE A 194 6.48 -19.36 19.67
CA PHE A 194 6.35 -18.70 20.96
C PHE A 194 4.87 -18.32 21.17
N GLN A 195 4.15 -19.23 21.82
CA GLN A 195 2.73 -19.03 22.15
C GLN A 195 2.60 -17.98 23.24
N ILE A 196 2.02 -16.84 22.92
CA ILE A 196 1.89 -15.72 23.85
C ILE A 196 0.44 -15.61 24.26
N PHE A 197 0.18 -15.57 25.57
CA PHE A 197 -1.13 -15.29 26.13
C PHE A 197 -1.24 -13.83 26.54
N THR A 198 -2.23 -13.15 26.00
CA THR A 198 -2.51 -11.74 26.34
C THR A 198 -3.89 -11.61 26.94
N GLY A 199 -3.93 -11.12 28.18
CA GLY A 199 -5.15 -10.72 28.86
C GLY A 199 -5.34 -9.21 28.83
N THR A 200 -6.54 -8.73 28.53
CA THR A 200 -6.87 -7.29 28.48
C THR A 200 -8.08 -6.97 29.35
N LEU A 201 -8.06 -5.81 29.97
CA LEU A 201 -9.15 -5.26 30.76
C LEU A 201 -9.31 -3.79 30.40
N SER A 202 -10.51 -3.37 30.03
CA SER A 202 -10.79 -1.96 29.71
C SER A 202 -12.19 -1.53 30.12
N ASN A 203 -12.37 -0.23 30.19
CA ASN A 203 -13.70 0.37 30.40
C ASN A 203 -13.78 1.70 29.64
N ASP A 204 -14.92 1.97 29.02
CA ASP A 204 -15.18 3.21 28.32
C ASP A 204 -15.93 4.19 29.20
N PHE A 205 -15.27 5.27 29.61
CA PHE A 205 -15.88 6.34 30.42
C PHE A 205 -16.28 7.51 29.54
N ASN A 206 -17.55 7.86 29.57
CA ASN A 206 -17.99 9.09 28.94
C ASN A 206 -17.39 10.32 29.62
N VAL A 207 -16.88 11.25 28.84
CA VAL A 207 -16.33 12.52 29.32
C VAL A 207 -16.91 13.70 28.55
N GLY A 208 -17.52 14.61 29.23
CA GLY A 208 -18.16 15.82 28.65
C GLY A 208 -17.16 16.97 28.42
N LEU A 209 -15.95 16.68 27.90
CA LEU A 209 -14.90 17.69 27.75
C LEU A 209 -15.26 18.79 26.75
N PHE A 210 -15.91 18.44 25.67
CA PHE A 210 -16.23 19.37 24.57
C PHE A 210 -17.66 19.11 24.07
N PRO A 211 -18.70 19.52 24.79
CA PRO A 211 -20.10 19.23 24.44
C PRO A 211 -20.49 19.68 23.03
N THR A 212 -19.90 20.77 22.54
CA THR A 212 -20.17 21.30 21.18
C THR A 212 -19.53 20.48 20.06
N TRP A 213 -18.60 19.59 20.36
CA TRP A 213 -17.89 18.77 19.38
C TRP A 213 -18.52 17.39 19.19
N GLY A 214 -19.33 16.97 20.15
CA GLY A 214 -19.96 15.66 20.19
C GLY A 214 -19.42 14.79 21.33
N ALA A 215 -19.88 13.55 21.37
CA ALA A 215 -19.53 12.60 22.42
C ALA A 215 -18.04 12.29 22.43
N SER A 216 -17.47 12.25 23.64
CA SER A 216 -16.07 11.94 23.89
C SER A 216 -15.97 10.91 24.99
N PHE A 217 -14.96 10.05 24.95
CA PHE A 217 -14.74 9.04 25.96
C PHE A 217 -13.25 8.89 26.32
N VAL A 218 -13.01 8.35 27.48
CA VAL A 218 -11.70 7.90 27.94
C VAL A 218 -11.76 6.40 28.15
N ARG A 219 -10.82 5.67 27.55
CA ARG A 219 -10.66 4.22 27.68
C ARG A 219 -9.32 3.92 28.36
N PRO A 220 -9.25 3.72 29.67
CA PRO A 220 -8.14 3.01 30.29
C PRO A 220 -8.21 1.53 29.88
N LEU A 221 -7.05 0.98 29.51
CA LEU A 221 -6.86 -0.40 29.17
C LEU A 221 -5.62 -0.91 29.89
N VAL A 222 -5.77 -1.98 30.65
CA VAL A 222 -4.66 -2.71 31.28
C VAL A 222 -4.51 -4.04 30.57
N TYR A 223 -3.29 -4.45 30.34
CA TYR A 223 -3.01 -5.75 29.76
C TYR A 223 -1.83 -6.45 30.44
N VAL A 224 -1.86 -7.77 30.34
CA VAL A 224 -0.78 -8.67 30.78
C VAL A 224 -0.47 -9.57 29.60
N LYS A 225 0.81 -9.67 29.24
CA LYS A 225 1.30 -10.46 28.14
C LYS A 225 2.34 -11.46 28.67
N SER A 226 2.01 -12.74 28.64
CA SER A 226 2.92 -13.83 29.07
C SER A 226 3.74 -14.30 27.88
N ILE A 227 5.03 -14.05 27.91
CA ILE A 227 5.97 -14.40 26.85
C ILE A 227 6.72 -15.65 27.29
N PRO A 228 6.66 -16.77 26.56
CA PRO A 228 7.44 -17.96 26.88
C PRO A 228 8.94 -17.63 26.81
N ASN A 229 9.69 -18.12 27.77
CA ASN A 229 11.12 -17.87 27.91
C ASN A 229 11.54 -16.41 28.11
N GLY A 230 10.58 -15.49 28.33
CA GLY A 230 10.78 -14.08 28.58
C GLY A 230 10.00 -13.60 29.78
N ASP A 231 10.22 -12.33 30.15
CA ASP A 231 9.51 -11.70 31.26
C ASP A 231 8.07 -11.40 30.87
N THR A 232 7.15 -11.65 31.81
CA THR A 232 5.75 -11.26 31.65
C THR A 232 5.65 -9.74 31.59
N GLN A 233 5.10 -9.23 30.52
CA GLN A 233 4.88 -7.78 30.32
C GLN A 233 3.54 -7.33 30.91
N PHE A 234 3.57 -6.18 31.55
CA PHE A 234 2.39 -5.46 32.04
C PHE A 234 2.31 -4.13 31.32
N GLY A 235 1.12 -3.80 30.87
CA GLY A 235 0.91 -2.52 30.20
C GLY A 235 -0.36 -1.83 30.67
N LEU A 236 -0.30 -0.49 30.67
CA LEU A 236 -1.43 0.40 30.89
C LEU A 236 -1.47 1.38 29.74
N ASN A 237 -2.59 1.48 29.07
CA ASN A 237 -2.85 2.50 28.06
C ASN A 237 -4.12 3.27 28.42
N THR A 238 -4.14 4.57 28.15
CA THR A 238 -5.32 5.39 28.31
C THR A 238 -5.55 6.20 27.06
N LEU A 239 -6.65 5.92 26.37
CA LEU A 239 -7.07 6.62 25.16
C LEU A 239 -8.13 7.66 25.53
N LEU A 240 -7.92 8.92 25.17
CA LEU A 240 -8.94 9.95 25.05
C LEU A 240 -9.34 10.05 23.57
N SER A 241 -10.59 9.80 23.27
CA SER A 241 -11.12 9.93 21.89
C SER A 241 -12.22 10.98 21.84
N THR A 242 -12.05 11.94 20.94
CA THR A 242 -13.04 12.98 20.62
C THR A 242 -13.34 12.96 19.11
N PRO A 243 -14.40 13.63 18.64
CA PRO A 243 -14.67 13.71 17.20
C PRO A 243 -13.62 14.45 16.37
N LYS A 244 -12.72 15.23 17.00
CA LYS A 244 -11.75 16.08 16.30
C LYS A 244 -10.30 15.72 16.57
N PHE A 245 -10.01 15.09 17.69
CA PHE A 245 -8.67 14.65 18.05
C PHE A 245 -8.74 13.44 18.98
N TRP A 246 -7.64 12.74 19.07
CA TRP A 246 -7.41 11.71 20.07
C TRP A 246 -6.05 11.94 20.73
N ALA A 247 -5.93 11.49 21.96
CA ALA A 247 -4.67 11.46 22.70
C ALA A 247 -4.56 10.13 23.43
N GLN A 248 -3.36 9.59 23.50
CA GLN A 248 -3.08 8.34 24.20
C GLN A 248 -1.83 8.51 25.06
N GLY A 249 -1.87 7.98 26.26
CA GLY A 249 -0.70 7.83 27.12
C GLY A 249 -0.66 6.42 27.69
N GLY A 250 0.52 5.86 27.87
CA GLY A 250 0.66 4.51 28.34
C GLY A 250 1.99 4.23 29.01
N TYR A 251 2.10 3.03 29.55
CA TYR A 251 3.30 2.46 30.11
C TYR A 251 3.31 0.96 29.84
N ASN A 252 4.44 0.44 29.44
CA ASN A 252 4.72 -0.98 29.31
C ASN A 252 5.96 -1.31 30.16
N SER A 253 5.94 -2.42 30.88
CA SER A 253 7.06 -2.80 31.75
C SER A 253 8.37 -3.07 31.01
N PHE A 254 8.32 -3.36 29.71
CA PHE A 254 9.48 -3.58 28.86
C PHE A 254 9.84 -2.32 28.03
N TYR A 255 8.85 -1.69 27.38
CA TYR A 255 9.10 -0.56 26.48
C TYR A 255 9.08 0.81 27.17
N GLY A 256 8.69 0.88 28.45
CA GLY A 256 8.62 2.13 29.18
C GLY A 256 7.36 2.95 28.92
N ALA A 257 7.47 4.26 29.11
CA ALA A 257 6.37 5.20 28.95
C ALA A 257 6.11 5.50 27.47
N SER A 258 4.85 5.72 27.11
CA SER A 258 4.46 6.12 25.75
C SER A 258 3.47 7.27 25.78
N GLY A 259 3.45 8.07 24.73
CA GLY A 259 2.48 9.12 24.51
C GLY A 259 2.26 9.42 23.05
N GLY A 260 1.06 9.82 22.70
CA GLY A 260 0.72 10.14 21.34
C GLY A 260 -0.52 10.99 21.21
N VAL A 261 -0.63 11.67 20.09
CA VAL A 261 -1.76 12.53 19.75
C VAL A 261 -2.05 12.46 18.25
N GLY A 262 -3.29 12.69 17.90
CA GLY A 262 -3.70 12.81 16.51
C GLY A 262 -4.92 13.69 16.34
N VAL A 263 -5.14 14.12 15.13
CA VAL A 263 -6.26 14.97 14.73
C VAL A 263 -7.17 14.23 13.75
N THR A 264 -8.47 14.52 13.83
CA THR A 264 -9.47 13.93 12.95
C THR A 264 -10.15 15.03 12.14
N PHE A 265 -10.04 14.94 10.83
CA PHE A 265 -10.61 15.87 9.87
C PHE A 265 -11.93 15.30 9.33
N ALA A 266 -12.91 16.17 9.15
CA ALA A 266 -14.23 15.82 8.61
C ALA A 266 -14.90 14.61 9.31
N ARG A 267 -14.49 14.29 10.54
CA ARG A 267 -14.93 13.12 11.34
C ARG A 267 -14.62 11.74 10.71
N VAL A 268 -13.88 11.69 9.61
CA VAL A 268 -13.58 10.44 8.88
C VAL A 268 -12.10 10.17 8.69
N PHE A 269 -11.27 11.20 8.54
CA PHE A 269 -9.83 11.05 8.34
C PHE A 269 -9.07 11.43 9.60
N SER A 270 -8.31 10.49 10.13
CA SER A 270 -7.48 10.69 11.32
C SER A 270 -6.01 10.46 11.00
N ILE A 271 -5.16 11.33 11.51
CA ILE A 271 -3.70 11.19 11.44
C ILE A 271 -3.09 11.55 12.79
N GLY A 272 -2.06 10.84 13.19
CA GLY A 272 -1.35 11.11 14.43
C GLY A 272 -0.04 10.36 14.54
N GLY A 273 0.63 10.61 15.65
CA GLY A 273 1.89 9.97 15.98
C GLY A 273 1.98 9.65 17.46
N LEU A 274 2.76 8.63 17.76
CA LEU A 274 3.09 8.19 19.11
C LEU A 274 4.59 8.05 19.24
N MET A 275 5.07 8.15 20.47
CA MET A 275 6.46 7.93 20.84
C MET A 275 6.50 7.09 22.12
N GLU A 276 7.36 6.11 22.15
CA GLU A 276 7.77 5.40 23.36
C GLU A 276 9.16 5.88 23.76
N PHE A 277 9.33 6.14 25.04
CA PHE A 277 10.54 6.79 25.56
C PHE A 277 11.64 5.81 25.98
N GLY A 278 11.49 4.52 25.64
CA GLY A 278 12.41 3.48 26.03
C GLY A 278 12.32 3.15 27.54
N GLY A 279 12.46 1.88 27.85
CA GLY A 279 12.70 1.44 29.23
C GLY A 279 14.20 1.23 29.46
N ASP A 280 14.60 0.99 30.70
CA ASP A 280 15.96 0.55 31.09
C ASP A 280 16.22 -0.90 30.62
N SER A 281 15.92 -1.24 29.37
CA SER A 281 16.25 -2.56 28.85
C SER A 281 17.66 -2.54 28.25
N GLU A 282 18.44 -3.54 28.53
CA GLU A 282 19.80 -3.72 27.98
C GLU A 282 19.81 -3.74 26.44
N LEU A 283 18.67 -3.92 25.81
CA LEU A 283 18.48 -4.01 24.37
C LEU A 283 18.15 -2.66 23.71
N SER A 284 17.56 -1.71 24.43
CA SER A 284 17.10 -0.46 23.84
C SER A 284 18.07 0.71 24.00
N ASP A 285 19.10 0.58 24.86
CA ASP A 285 20.01 1.68 25.24
C ASP A 285 19.24 2.99 25.55
N GLY A 286 17.98 2.89 25.99
CA GLY A 286 17.08 4.04 26.22
C GLY A 286 16.55 4.71 24.95
N GLU A 287 16.68 4.09 23.79
CA GLU A 287 16.20 4.65 22.53
C GLU A 287 14.69 4.71 22.40
N SER A 288 14.25 5.77 21.80
CA SER A 288 12.83 6.02 21.58
C SER A 288 12.33 5.29 20.34
N THR A 289 11.10 4.80 20.41
CA THR A 289 10.36 4.24 19.29
C THR A 289 9.33 5.25 18.79
N PHE A 290 9.22 5.40 17.49
CA PHE A 290 8.27 6.31 16.85
C PHE A 290 7.20 5.53 16.09
N GLU A 291 5.95 5.99 16.19
CA GLU A 291 4.85 5.43 15.44
C GLU A 291 4.08 6.54 14.72
N LEU A 292 3.67 6.26 13.49
CA LEU A 292 2.72 7.08 12.75
C LEU A 292 1.49 6.26 12.41
N VAL A 293 0.35 6.91 12.46
CA VAL A 293 -0.93 6.30 12.11
C VAL A 293 -1.76 7.25 11.26
N ALA A 294 -2.36 6.70 10.23
CA ALA A 294 -3.40 7.36 9.44
C ALA A 294 -4.58 6.42 9.29
N SER A 295 -5.80 6.93 9.39
CA SER A 295 -7.00 6.14 9.23
C SER A 295 -8.07 6.91 8.49
N TYR A 296 -8.83 6.20 7.66
CA TYR A 296 -10.01 6.71 6.99
C TYR A 296 -11.22 5.84 7.36
N GLN A 297 -12.25 6.45 7.94
CA GLN A 297 -13.49 5.78 8.31
C GLN A 297 -14.50 5.90 7.18
N PHE A 298 -15.06 4.77 6.76
CA PHE A 298 -16.10 4.71 5.74
C PHE A 298 -17.49 4.78 6.39
N GLY A 299 -18.36 5.61 5.82
CA GLY A 299 -19.74 5.76 6.30
C GLY A 299 -19.91 6.78 7.42
N ALA A 300 -21.15 7.02 7.80
CA ALA A 300 -21.56 8.08 8.73
C ALA A 300 -21.62 7.64 10.20
N THR A 301 -21.04 6.51 10.56
CA THR A 301 -21.23 5.89 11.88
C THR A 301 -20.31 6.48 12.94
N ASP A 302 -20.74 7.58 13.56
CA ASP A 302 -20.23 7.99 14.86
C ASP A 302 -20.95 7.21 15.95
N ASN A 303 -20.40 6.09 16.35
CA ASN A 303 -20.98 5.22 17.39
C ASN A 303 -20.64 5.68 18.84
N ARG A 304 -20.02 6.86 19.02
CA ARG A 304 -19.64 7.38 20.34
C ARG A 304 -20.83 7.57 21.26
N ASN A 305 -22.03 7.77 20.71
CA ASN A 305 -23.26 7.85 21.48
C ASN A 305 -23.56 6.57 22.26
N LYS A 306 -23.05 5.42 21.86
CA LYS A 306 -23.20 4.16 22.62
C LYS A 306 -22.53 4.20 23.98
N VAL A 307 -21.58 5.09 24.22
CA VAL A 307 -20.90 5.27 25.52
C VAL A 307 -21.57 6.35 26.38
N VAL A 308 -22.29 7.28 25.75
CA VAL A 308 -22.73 8.53 26.39
C VAL A 308 -24.07 8.43 27.13
N GLY A 309 -24.90 7.46 26.84
CA GLY A 309 -26.22 7.49 27.44
C GLY A 309 -26.89 6.12 27.54
N PHE A 310 -26.94 5.57 28.75
CA PHE A 310 -27.77 4.44 29.07
C PHE A 310 -29.22 4.86 29.44
N ASP A 311 -29.75 5.86 28.78
CA ASP A 311 -31.18 6.16 28.84
C ASP A 311 -31.78 5.64 27.51
N VAL A 312 -32.00 4.32 27.46
CA VAL A 312 -32.48 3.58 26.28
C VAL A 312 -33.74 4.24 25.68
N GLU A 313 -34.63 4.79 26.51
CA GLU A 313 -35.83 5.47 26.03
C GLU A 313 -35.52 6.82 25.35
N LYS A 314 -34.50 7.56 25.79
CA LYS A 314 -34.07 8.82 25.16
C LYS A 314 -33.27 8.58 23.91
N ASP A 315 -32.43 7.55 23.90
CA ASP A 315 -31.60 7.23 22.72
C ASP A 315 -32.45 6.64 21.60
N ASP A 316 -33.45 5.83 21.88
CA ASP A 316 -34.42 5.35 20.90
C ASP A 316 -35.28 6.49 20.31
N ALA A 317 -35.71 7.44 21.13
CA ALA A 317 -36.45 8.61 20.67
C ALA A 317 -35.58 9.54 19.78
N LEU A 318 -34.33 9.80 20.19
CA LEU A 318 -33.34 10.55 19.42
C LEU A 318 -32.91 9.81 18.13
N ALA A 319 -32.77 8.49 18.16
CA ALA A 319 -32.49 7.68 16.99
C ALA A 319 -33.67 7.67 16.02
N GLN A 320 -34.89 7.61 16.50
CA GLN A 320 -36.11 7.72 15.66
C GLN A 320 -36.25 9.14 15.06
N GLU A 321 -35.97 10.17 15.85
CA GLU A 321 -35.97 11.55 15.36
C GLU A 321 -34.91 11.78 14.27
N ARG A 322 -33.70 11.27 14.46
CA ARG A 322 -32.62 11.31 13.43
C ARG A 322 -32.97 10.51 12.18
N MET A 323 -33.50 9.29 12.33
CA MET A 323 -33.96 8.51 11.18
C MET A 323 -35.12 9.18 10.44
N ALA A 324 -36.00 9.85 11.16
CA ALA A 324 -37.09 10.64 10.55
C ALA A 324 -36.55 11.87 9.83
N GLU A 325 -35.55 12.54 10.40
CA GLU A 325 -34.88 13.69 9.77
C GLU A 325 -34.05 13.28 8.55
N GLU A 326 -33.29 12.20 8.64
CA GLU A 326 -32.56 11.63 7.47
C GLU A 326 -33.53 11.16 6.38
N ALA A 327 -34.63 10.52 6.74
CA ALA A 327 -35.65 10.14 5.78
C ALA A 327 -36.33 11.35 5.13
N ARG A 328 -36.46 12.45 5.89
CA ARG A 328 -36.98 13.72 5.37
C ARG A 328 -35.98 14.38 4.41
N LEU A 329 -34.70 14.41 4.78
CA LEU A 329 -33.63 14.94 3.91
C LEU A 329 -33.49 14.11 2.63
N GLN A 330 -33.53 12.79 2.72
CA GLN A 330 -33.50 11.92 1.54
C GLN A 330 -34.74 12.09 0.64
N ARG A 331 -35.90 12.39 1.22
CA ARG A 331 -37.11 12.72 0.41
C ARG A 331 -36.97 14.06 -0.29
N LEU A 332 -36.42 15.07 0.39
CA LEU A 332 -36.11 16.37 -0.20
C LEU A 332 -35.08 16.26 -1.33
N GLU A 333 -33.96 15.56 -1.09
CA GLU A 333 -32.97 15.29 -2.14
C GLU A 333 -33.55 14.55 -3.35
N LYS A 334 -34.41 13.55 -3.11
CA LYS A 334 -35.10 12.84 -4.20
C LYS A 334 -36.09 13.75 -4.94
N GLN A 335 -36.77 14.65 -4.25
CA GLN A 335 -37.67 15.62 -4.90
C GLN A 335 -36.87 16.62 -5.72
N GLU A 336 -35.81 17.20 -5.16
CA GLU A 336 -34.92 18.11 -5.90
C GLU A 336 -34.26 17.44 -7.12
N ALA A 337 -33.82 16.16 -6.95
CA ALA A 337 -33.28 15.40 -8.07
C ALA A 337 -34.31 15.10 -9.15
N GLN A 338 -35.58 14.84 -8.77
CA GLN A 338 -36.68 14.63 -9.72
C GLN A 338 -37.07 15.94 -10.44
N GLU A 339 -37.11 17.05 -9.71
CA GLU A 339 -37.35 18.36 -10.30
C GLU A 339 -36.22 18.79 -11.24
N ALA A 340 -34.98 18.58 -10.84
CA ALA A 340 -33.82 18.82 -11.70
C ALA A 340 -33.80 17.92 -12.94
N GLU A 341 -34.22 16.66 -12.81
CA GLU A 341 -34.35 15.77 -13.97
C GLU A 341 -35.49 16.18 -14.91
N GLN A 342 -36.63 16.61 -14.35
CA GLN A 342 -37.73 17.13 -15.17
C GLN A 342 -37.33 18.40 -15.90
N LEU A 343 -36.66 19.31 -15.23
CA LEU A 343 -36.15 20.55 -15.83
C LEU A 343 -35.14 20.24 -16.94
N ARG A 344 -34.25 19.29 -16.70
CA ARG A 344 -33.26 18.83 -17.67
C ARG A 344 -33.92 18.14 -18.89
N ARG A 345 -34.98 17.37 -18.67
CA ARG A 345 -35.77 16.78 -19.78
C ARG A 345 -36.45 17.83 -20.59
N GLN A 346 -37.02 18.87 -19.95
CA GLN A 346 -37.62 20.00 -20.67
C GLN A 346 -36.57 20.78 -21.48
N GLN A 347 -35.41 21.04 -20.90
CA GLN A 347 -34.30 21.70 -21.60
C GLN A 347 -33.79 20.85 -22.79
N LEU A 348 -33.63 19.53 -22.60
CA LEU A 348 -33.23 18.62 -23.68
C LEU A 348 -34.27 18.57 -24.82
N THR A 349 -35.56 18.64 -24.46
CA THR A 349 -36.62 18.61 -25.46
C THR A 349 -36.64 19.93 -26.27
N GLU A 350 -36.40 21.06 -25.60
CA GLU A 350 -36.29 22.37 -26.25
C GLU A 350 -35.01 22.47 -27.09
N GLU A 351 -33.87 21.98 -26.56
CA GLU A 351 -32.62 21.88 -27.33
C GLU A 351 -32.79 20.97 -28.57
N GLN A 352 -33.51 19.85 -28.43
CA GLN A 352 -33.80 18.99 -29.57
C GLN A 352 -34.66 19.71 -30.62
N ARG A 353 -35.68 20.43 -30.20
CA ARG A 353 -36.49 21.24 -31.14
C ARG A 353 -35.66 22.30 -31.85
N VAL A 354 -34.77 22.97 -31.11
CA VAL A 354 -33.87 23.95 -31.70
C VAL A 354 -32.84 23.24 -32.63
N ARG A 355 -32.28 22.08 -32.22
CA ARG A 355 -31.39 21.29 -33.08
C ARG A 355 -32.08 20.81 -34.35
N ASP A 356 -33.31 20.31 -34.23
CA ASP A 356 -34.07 19.84 -35.40
C ASP A 356 -34.37 20.97 -36.38
N SER A 357 -34.65 22.15 -35.85
CA SER A 357 -34.85 23.36 -36.71
C SER A 357 -33.54 23.83 -37.36
N ILE A 358 -32.40 23.74 -36.61
CA ILE A 358 -31.07 24.07 -37.15
C ILE A 358 -30.63 22.97 -38.14
N ALA A 359 -30.86 21.70 -37.83
CA ALA A 359 -30.51 20.59 -38.72
C ALA A 359 -31.30 20.63 -40.04
N GLN A 360 -32.58 21.06 -40.02
CA GLN A 360 -33.32 21.32 -41.24
C GLN A 360 -32.72 22.47 -42.06
N ALA A 361 -32.35 23.56 -41.41
CA ALA A 361 -31.69 24.69 -42.08
C ALA A 361 -30.29 24.33 -42.60
N GLU A 362 -29.52 23.51 -41.85
CA GLU A 362 -28.20 23.00 -42.28
C GLU A 362 -28.32 21.97 -43.41
N LEU A 363 -29.39 21.15 -43.41
CA LEU A 363 -29.62 20.19 -44.49
C LEU A 363 -29.91 20.91 -45.83
N GLU A 364 -30.62 22.02 -45.81
CA GLU A 364 -30.78 22.88 -46.97
C GLU A 364 -29.48 23.58 -47.39
N ALA A 365 -28.71 24.06 -46.43
CA ALA A 365 -27.41 24.67 -46.69
C ALA A 365 -26.40 23.66 -47.20
N SER A 366 -26.37 22.42 -46.63
CA SER A 366 -25.42 21.37 -47.03
C SER A 366 -25.72 20.82 -48.44
N ARG A 367 -26.98 20.77 -48.87
CA ARG A 367 -27.32 20.44 -50.25
C ARG A 367 -26.76 21.45 -51.26
N LEU A 368 -26.72 22.69 -50.90
CA LEU A 368 -26.09 23.75 -51.72
C LEU A 368 -24.55 23.68 -51.64
N GLN A 369 -23.98 23.25 -50.49
CA GLN A 369 -22.55 23.12 -50.30
C GLN A 369 -22.01 21.88 -51.00
N GLN A 370 -22.68 20.73 -50.92
CA GLN A 370 -22.30 19.49 -51.61
C GLN A 370 -22.18 19.66 -53.13
N GLN A 371 -22.98 20.50 -53.75
CA GLN A 371 -22.82 20.84 -55.16
C GLN A 371 -21.55 21.67 -55.47
N ARG A 372 -21.10 22.48 -54.52
CA ARG A 372 -19.85 23.26 -54.66
C ARG A 372 -18.63 22.43 -54.32
N ASP A 373 -18.71 21.52 -53.32
CA ASP A 373 -17.56 20.75 -52.88
C ASP A 373 -17.22 19.58 -53.82
N SER A 374 -18.19 19.03 -54.53
CA SER A 374 -17.92 17.98 -55.52
C SER A 374 -17.01 18.45 -56.66
N ILE A 375 -17.09 19.73 -57.02
CA ILE A 375 -16.19 20.34 -58.01
C ILE A 375 -14.82 20.66 -57.42
N ALA A 376 -14.74 21.01 -56.14
CA ALA A 376 -13.48 21.29 -55.45
C ALA A 376 -12.68 20.03 -55.11
N GLN A 377 -13.37 18.93 -54.78
CA GLN A 377 -12.70 17.62 -54.50
C GLN A 377 -12.00 17.02 -55.75
N LEU A 378 -12.61 17.16 -56.92
CA LEU A 378 -11.97 16.69 -58.16
C LEU A 378 -10.65 17.45 -58.49
N ARG A 379 -10.59 18.73 -58.14
CA ARG A 379 -9.35 19.51 -58.28
C ARG A 379 -8.28 19.18 -57.24
N LYS A 380 -8.71 18.92 -56.00
CA LYS A 380 -7.80 18.56 -54.88
C LYS A 380 -7.18 17.17 -55.06
N LYS A 381 -7.94 16.20 -55.58
CA LYS A 381 -7.45 14.84 -55.82
C LYS A 381 -6.35 14.84 -56.87
N GLN A 382 -6.52 15.61 -57.97
CA GLN A 382 -5.46 15.75 -58.97
C GLN A 382 -4.17 16.41 -58.45
N GLN A 383 -4.27 17.33 -57.49
CA GLN A 383 -3.09 17.92 -56.85
C GLN A 383 -2.43 16.99 -55.82
N GLN A 384 -3.18 16.21 -55.07
CA GLN A 384 -2.62 15.26 -54.07
C GLN A 384 -1.89 14.11 -54.76
N ASP A 385 -2.42 13.57 -55.83
CA ASP A 385 -1.79 12.46 -56.59
C ASP A 385 -0.46 12.92 -57.22
N SER A 386 -0.35 14.16 -57.66
CA SER A 386 0.90 14.71 -58.19
C SER A 386 1.97 14.93 -57.11
N ILE A 387 1.55 15.37 -55.88
CA ILE A 387 2.45 15.58 -54.72
C ILE A 387 2.93 14.24 -54.19
N ALA A 388 2.05 13.23 -54.09
CA ALA A 388 2.42 11.89 -53.64
C ALA A 388 3.45 11.23 -54.55
N GLN A 389 3.31 11.36 -55.87
CA GLN A 389 4.28 10.84 -56.83
C GLN A 389 5.66 11.50 -56.68
N VAL A 390 5.71 12.80 -56.45
CA VAL A 390 6.98 13.52 -56.26
C VAL A 390 7.65 13.14 -54.93
N LEU A 391 6.87 12.91 -53.85
CA LEU A 391 7.40 12.47 -52.54
C LEU A 391 7.95 11.05 -52.59
N GLU A 392 7.26 10.16 -53.28
CA GLU A 392 7.71 8.77 -53.44
C GLU A 392 8.98 8.66 -54.28
N GLN A 393 9.08 9.49 -55.33
CA GLN A 393 10.31 9.59 -56.12
C GLN A 393 11.51 10.10 -55.28
N LYS A 394 11.30 11.15 -54.48
CA LYS A 394 12.33 11.66 -53.56
C LYS A 394 12.78 10.62 -52.50
N LYS A 395 11.84 9.81 -51.97
CA LYS A 395 12.19 8.71 -51.06
C LYS A 395 13.04 7.63 -51.72
N ARG A 396 12.71 7.25 -52.96
CA ARG A 396 13.47 6.27 -53.73
C ARG A 396 14.90 6.79 -54.06
N ASP A 397 15.00 8.05 -54.46
CA ASP A 397 16.28 8.68 -54.77
C ASP A 397 17.20 8.75 -53.53
N SER A 398 16.61 9.05 -52.36
CA SER A 398 17.35 9.11 -51.08
C SER A 398 17.82 7.73 -50.60
N ILE A 399 17.03 6.68 -50.79
CA ILE A 399 17.41 5.30 -50.45
C ILE A 399 18.52 4.81 -51.38
N THR A 400 18.41 5.11 -52.67
CA THR A 400 19.42 4.75 -53.67
C THR A 400 20.78 5.43 -53.38
N ALA A 401 20.75 6.71 -52.94
CA ALA A 401 21.96 7.43 -52.56
C ALA A 401 22.67 6.82 -51.33
N ILE A 402 21.88 6.33 -50.33
CA ILE A 402 22.44 5.65 -49.13
C ILE A 402 23.06 4.29 -49.51
N GLN A 403 22.43 3.56 -50.42
CA GLN A 403 22.91 2.25 -50.88
C GLN A 403 24.21 2.32 -51.69
N GLN A 404 24.39 3.39 -52.47
CA GLN A 404 25.54 3.58 -53.36
C GLN A 404 26.75 4.26 -52.71
N GLN A 405 26.63 4.70 -51.46
CA GLN A 405 27.72 5.38 -50.77
C GLN A 405 28.85 4.39 -50.44
N GLU A 406 29.95 4.49 -51.17
CA GLU A 406 31.21 3.79 -50.86
C GLU A 406 31.82 4.40 -49.59
N VAL A 407 32.19 3.56 -48.63
CA VAL A 407 32.69 4.02 -47.33
C VAL A 407 34.19 3.70 -47.23
N GLU A 408 35.02 4.73 -47.24
CA GLU A 408 36.42 4.60 -46.89
C GLU A 408 36.58 4.57 -45.35
N LEU A 409 37.22 3.51 -44.84
CA LEU A 409 37.42 3.34 -43.40
C LEU A 409 38.68 4.11 -42.94
N ARG A 410 38.60 4.78 -41.81
CA ARG A 410 39.74 5.44 -41.17
C ARG A 410 40.57 4.42 -40.36
N PRO A 411 41.89 4.61 -40.18
CA PRO A 411 42.72 3.74 -39.36
C PRO A 411 42.14 3.64 -37.92
N ASN A 412 42.00 2.42 -37.42
CA ASN A 412 41.42 2.08 -36.11
C ASN A 412 39.91 2.36 -35.91
N GLU A 413 39.16 2.61 -36.99
CA GLU A 413 37.71 2.76 -36.95
C GLU A 413 37.06 1.39 -36.92
N ARG A 414 36.27 1.11 -35.87
CA ARG A 414 35.45 -0.11 -35.81
C ARG A 414 34.16 0.12 -36.59
N TYR A 415 33.99 -0.66 -37.64
CA TYR A 415 32.87 -0.58 -38.56
C TYR A 415 32.36 -1.97 -38.89
N GLU A 416 31.06 -2.15 -38.95
CA GLU A 416 30.40 -3.36 -39.43
C GLU A 416 29.26 -2.98 -40.37
N GLU A 417 29.10 -3.75 -41.44
CA GLU A 417 28.12 -3.49 -42.46
C GLU A 417 27.27 -4.74 -42.74
N VAL A 418 25.97 -4.55 -42.89
CA VAL A 418 25.01 -5.59 -43.25
C VAL A 418 24.12 -5.11 -44.40
N ALA A 419 23.65 -6.05 -45.20
CA ALA A 419 22.72 -5.73 -46.29
C ALA A 419 21.36 -5.27 -45.71
N SER A 420 20.86 -5.97 -44.69
CA SER A 420 19.64 -5.61 -43.96
C SER A 420 19.69 -6.18 -42.56
N GLU A 421 18.99 -5.54 -41.62
CA GLU A 421 18.77 -6.04 -40.28
C GLU A 421 17.30 -5.80 -39.89
N ASP A 422 16.66 -6.78 -39.26
CA ASP A 422 15.22 -6.71 -38.94
C ASP A 422 14.92 -5.52 -38.04
N GLY A 423 13.94 -4.73 -38.43
CA GLY A 423 13.48 -3.56 -37.65
C GLY A 423 14.34 -2.31 -37.80
N LEU A 424 15.40 -2.34 -38.64
CA LEU A 424 16.23 -1.19 -38.89
C LEU A 424 16.07 -0.67 -40.35
N GLU A 425 15.97 0.65 -40.48
CA GLU A 425 15.99 1.34 -41.74
C GLU A 425 17.44 1.45 -42.29
N PRO A 426 17.64 1.58 -43.59
CA PRO A 426 18.96 1.84 -44.15
C PRO A 426 19.60 3.08 -43.52
N GLY A 427 20.89 3.00 -43.17
CA GLY A 427 21.63 4.11 -42.55
C GLY A 427 22.81 3.66 -41.70
N PHE A 428 23.40 4.62 -41.00
CA PHE A 428 24.58 4.46 -40.15
C PHE A 428 24.16 4.62 -38.69
N TYR A 429 24.32 3.58 -37.88
CA TYR A 429 23.95 3.50 -36.47
C TYR A 429 25.18 3.60 -35.59
N LEU A 430 25.16 4.49 -34.61
CA LEU A 430 26.25 4.63 -33.65
C LEU A 430 26.03 3.70 -32.46
N ILE A 431 26.73 2.58 -32.45
CA ILE A 431 26.62 1.56 -31.42
C ILE A 431 27.45 1.95 -30.20
N ALA A 432 26.76 2.10 -29.08
CA ALA A 432 27.36 2.39 -27.78
C ALA A 432 27.90 1.11 -27.12
N ASN A 433 27.12 0.04 -27.10
CA ASN A 433 27.59 -1.24 -26.58
C ASN A 433 26.67 -2.40 -27.02
N VAL A 434 27.12 -3.63 -26.74
CA VAL A 434 26.44 -4.88 -27.12
C VAL A 434 26.40 -5.84 -25.95
N PHE A 435 25.23 -6.42 -25.68
CA PHE A 435 25.00 -7.24 -24.49
C PHE A 435 24.38 -8.59 -24.83
N GLY A 436 24.88 -9.65 -24.19
CA GLY A 436 24.33 -11.00 -24.32
C GLY A 436 23.12 -11.28 -23.43
N THR A 437 22.86 -10.46 -22.40
CA THR A 437 21.77 -10.67 -21.47
C THR A 437 20.89 -9.43 -21.32
N LYS A 438 19.59 -9.67 -21.13
CA LYS A 438 18.57 -8.63 -21.02
C LYS A 438 18.84 -7.67 -19.85
N LYS A 439 19.21 -8.21 -18.70
CA LYS A 439 19.45 -7.42 -17.46
C LYS A 439 20.51 -6.33 -17.66
N TYR A 440 21.62 -6.67 -18.31
CA TYR A 440 22.72 -5.71 -18.48
C TYR A 440 22.42 -4.63 -19.52
N TYR A 441 21.74 -4.97 -20.61
CA TYR A 441 21.40 -3.94 -21.59
C TYR A 441 20.34 -2.97 -21.08
N GLU A 442 19.34 -3.46 -20.31
CA GLU A 442 18.32 -2.58 -19.70
C GLU A 442 18.93 -1.61 -18.68
N SER A 443 19.84 -2.09 -17.84
CA SER A 443 20.59 -1.24 -16.92
C SER A 443 21.43 -0.18 -17.65
N PHE A 444 22.07 -0.58 -18.74
CA PHE A 444 22.86 0.33 -19.56
C PHE A 444 22.00 1.39 -20.26
N MET A 445 20.84 0.99 -20.79
CA MET A 445 19.86 1.91 -21.36
C MET A 445 19.39 2.97 -20.35
N LEU A 446 19.15 2.58 -19.11
CA LEU A 446 18.78 3.50 -18.03
C LEU A 446 19.92 4.48 -17.72
N THR A 447 21.16 4.00 -17.67
CA THR A 447 22.33 4.84 -17.43
C THR A 447 22.51 5.89 -18.54
N LEU A 448 22.27 5.52 -19.78
CA LEU A 448 22.35 6.46 -20.90
C LEU A 448 21.24 7.52 -20.86
N LYS A 449 20.02 7.13 -20.48
CA LYS A 449 18.90 8.08 -20.27
C LYS A 449 19.19 9.08 -19.15
N GLN A 450 19.80 8.64 -18.06
CA GLN A 450 20.24 9.52 -16.98
C GLN A 450 21.29 10.54 -17.41
N LYS A 451 22.11 10.19 -18.40
CA LYS A 451 23.08 11.11 -19.05
C LYS A 451 22.43 12.05 -20.09
N GLY A 452 21.11 12.02 -20.22
CA GLY A 452 20.35 12.87 -21.15
C GLY A 452 20.47 12.43 -22.61
N LEU A 453 20.73 11.15 -22.86
CA LEU A 453 20.73 10.53 -24.20
C LEU A 453 19.41 9.78 -24.41
N ASP A 454 19.02 9.57 -25.67
CA ASP A 454 17.85 8.78 -26.07
C ASP A 454 18.27 7.47 -26.75
N PRO A 455 18.86 6.50 -26.01
CA PRO A 455 19.34 5.26 -26.60
C PRO A 455 18.18 4.39 -27.07
N LYS A 456 18.41 3.73 -28.20
CA LYS A 456 17.55 2.69 -28.79
C LYS A 456 18.31 1.38 -28.87
N SER A 457 17.59 0.29 -29.04
CA SER A 457 18.22 -1.03 -29.14
C SER A 457 17.52 -1.91 -30.15
N PHE A 458 18.28 -2.85 -30.70
CA PHE A 458 17.76 -3.95 -31.50
C PHE A 458 18.43 -5.26 -31.10
N TYR A 459 17.69 -6.35 -31.28
CA TYR A 459 18.22 -7.69 -31.06
C TYR A 459 18.66 -8.31 -32.35
N ARG A 460 19.90 -8.71 -32.43
CA ARG A 460 20.46 -9.31 -33.62
C ARG A 460 20.38 -10.82 -33.56
N ASN A 461 19.56 -11.42 -34.42
CA ASN A 461 19.30 -12.86 -34.42
C ASN A 461 20.55 -13.71 -34.78
N VAL A 462 21.46 -13.18 -35.57
CA VAL A 462 22.66 -13.88 -36.04
C VAL A 462 23.63 -14.22 -34.92
N ASN A 463 23.80 -13.33 -33.95
CA ASN A 463 24.75 -13.52 -32.84
C ASN A 463 24.11 -13.56 -31.48
N LYS A 464 22.77 -13.38 -31.39
CA LYS A 464 21.96 -13.42 -30.17
C LYS A 464 22.32 -12.35 -29.13
N TYR A 465 22.73 -11.16 -29.58
CA TYR A 465 23.09 -10.02 -28.74
C TYR A 465 22.10 -8.86 -28.92
N ASN A 466 21.92 -8.08 -27.82
CA ASN A 466 21.22 -6.81 -27.86
C ASN A 466 22.22 -5.68 -28.14
N TYR A 467 22.02 -4.97 -29.23
CA TYR A 467 22.82 -3.82 -29.63
C TYR A 467 22.15 -2.56 -29.16
N VAL A 468 22.85 -1.71 -28.42
CA VAL A 468 22.38 -0.40 -28.01
C VAL A 468 23.03 0.65 -28.87
N TYR A 469 22.21 1.46 -29.55
CA TYR A 469 22.68 2.57 -30.36
C TYR A 469 22.14 3.89 -29.88
N LEU A 470 22.92 4.96 -30.10
CA LEU A 470 22.57 6.29 -29.64
C LEU A 470 21.72 7.03 -30.66
N GLU A 471 22.10 6.94 -31.94
CA GLU A 471 21.39 7.63 -33.02
C GLU A 471 21.67 6.99 -34.37
N ARG A 472 20.83 7.29 -35.37
CA ARG A 472 20.93 6.86 -36.75
C ARG A 472 21.17 8.07 -37.69
N TYR A 473 22.05 7.93 -38.63
CA TYR A 473 22.38 8.95 -39.61
C TYR A 473 22.23 8.43 -41.04
N ASN A 474 22.03 9.34 -41.99
CA ASN A 474 21.90 8.98 -43.40
C ASN A 474 23.26 8.92 -44.13
N THR A 475 24.27 9.59 -43.58
CA THR A 475 25.61 9.63 -44.17
C THR A 475 26.69 9.19 -43.17
N MET A 476 27.78 8.63 -43.68
CA MET A 476 28.94 8.25 -42.89
C MET A 476 29.62 9.46 -42.23
N GLU A 477 29.60 10.60 -42.90
CA GLU A 477 30.20 11.83 -42.37
C GLU A 477 29.46 12.36 -41.16
N GLU A 478 28.14 12.39 -41.22
CA GLU A 478 27.29 12.77 -40.05
C GLU A 478 27.52 11.83 -38.87
N ALA A 479 27.54 10.51 -39.12
CA ALA A 479 27.79 9.53 -38.09
C ALA A 479 29.17 9.70 -37.42
N ARG A 480 30.21 9.95 -38.21
CA ARG A 480 31.54 10.24 -37.69
C ARG A 480 31.59 11.53 -36.89
N LYS A 481 30.97 12.60 -37.38
CA LYS A 481 30.90 13.89 -36.66
C LYS A 481 30.22 13.74 -35.29
N ALA A 482 29.12 13.02 -35.25
CA ALA A 482 28.42 12.76 -34.01
C ALA A 482 29.22 11.86 -33.03
N ARG A 483 29.84 10.81 -33.52
CA ARG A 483 30.73 9.95 -32.74
C ARG A 483 31.94 10.74 -32.21
N ASP A 484 32.59 11.52 -33.03
CA ASP A 484 33.82 12.24 -32.67
C ASP A 484 33.53 13.42 -31.73
N SER A 485 32.27 13.95 -31.69
CA SER A 485 31.80 14.93 -30.74
C SER A 485 31.45 14.31 -29.38
N GLN A 486 31.48 12.97 -29.25
CA GLN A 486 31.08 12.24 -28.03
C GLN A 486 29.70 12.67 -27.50
N PHE A 487 28.77 13.00 -28.40
CA PHE A 487 27.45 13.54 -28.07
C PHE A 487 27.53 14.77 -27.16
N ASN A 488 28.41 15.71 -27.49
CA ASN A 488 28.74 16.88 -26.68
C ASN A 488 29.28 16.54 -25.28
N GLY A 489 30.13 15.50 -25.21
CA GLY A 489 30.74 15.02 -23.97
C GLY A 489 29.84 14.17 -23.07
N ARG A 490 28.61 13.85 -23.49
CA ARG A 490 27.68 13.04 -22.72
C ARG A 490 28.00 11.54 -22.74
N TYR A 491 28.72 11.09 -23.77
CA TYR A 491 29.16 9.70 -23.88
C TYR A 491 30.62 9.61 -24.35
N THR A 492 31.50 9.31 -23.42
CA THR A 492 32.97 9.31 -23.64
C THR A 492 33.56 7.93 -23.92
N ASP A 493 32.75 6.88 -23.81
CA ASP A 493 33.19 5.52 -24.13
C ASP A 493 33.27 5.27 -25.64
N LYS A 494 33.88 4.16 -26.01
CA LYS A 494 34.10 3.82 -27.42
C LYS A 494 32.76 3.56 -28.13
N ILE A 495 32.52 4.34 -29.20
CA ILE A 495 31.39 4.18 -30.10
C ILE A 495 31.93 3.63 -31.44
N TRP A 496 31.19 2.74 -32.05
CA TRP A 496 31.51 2.24 -33.39
C TRP A 496 30.29 2.32 -34.31
N ILE A 497 30.53 2.20 -35.63
CA ILE A 497 29.53 2.43 -36.65
C ILE A 497 29.03 1.11 -37.21
N PHE A 498 27.71 0.93 -37.20
CA PHE A 498 27.03 -0.18 -37.82
C PHE A 498 26.18 0.31 -38.97
N ARG A 499 26.46 -0.14 -40.17
CA ARG A 499 25.73 0.27 -41.38
C ARG A 499 24.72 -0.78 -41.78
N VAL A 500 23.49 -0.35 -42.08
CA VAL A 500 22.46 -1.12 -42.80
C VAL A 500 22.30 -0.52 -44.17
N ARG A 501 22.55 -1.32 -45.25
CA ARG A 501 22.44 -0.81 -46.62
C ARG A 501 21.01 -0.70 -47.11
N GLY A 502 20.13 -1.58 -46.65
CA GLY A 502 18.80 -1.80 -47.24
C GLY A 502 18.84 -2.83 -48.37
N LYS A 503 17.72 -3.50 -48.57
CA LYS A 503 17.53 -4.46 -49.66
C LYS A 503 17.27 -3.76 -50.95
#